data_de31a7397fb16537e28502b6cd22c98e
#
_entry.id   de31a7397fb16537e28502b6cd22c98e
#
_cell.length_a   1.000
_cell.length_b   1.000
_cell.length_c   1.000
_cell.angle_alpha   90.00
_cell.angle_beta   90.00
_cell.angle_gamma   90.00
#
_symmetry.space_group_name_H-M   'P 1'
#
loop_
_entity.id
_entity.type
_entity.pdbx_description
1 polymer ?
#
loop_
_entity_poly.entity_id
_entity_poly.type
_entity_poly.pdbx_seq_one_letter_code
_entity_poly.pdbx_strand_id
1 'polypeptide(L)'
;MSLLGLQINKNFDDKLKEIEFYKNSKTHQFMLPYVGFNYEEYRVLLVAESHYLGNEEDRKKVVDFQKWYEGKESISLSKPGHIKTREVVNTWFTDGNGLFKRIEKELESLKIDIKYFWERVSFMNFFIVPSTNGSRGIYSTKEVEEKSLNNFEQVIKILKPNYILFLSKKSYYIFAARKSDYFNITDTFDHPASIWWYRKRKDGRKSKDKFREKIEMIFKN
;
A
#
# COMPACT_ATOMS: atom_id res chain seq x y z
N MET A 1 8.57 -7.81 17.99
CA MET A 1 8.33 -6.51 18.65
C MET A 1 8.59 -5.42 17.63
N SER A 2 7.67 -4.52 17.38
CA SER A 2 7.93 -3.36 16.49
C SER A 2 8.96 -2.45 17.18
N LEU A 3 10.05 -2.11 16.49
CA LEU A 3 11.08 -1.21 17.02
C LEU A 3 10.55 0.20 17.30
N LEU A 4 9.47 0.60 16.61
CA LEU A 4 8.85 1.92 16.79
C LEU A 4 7.65 1.91 17.74
N GLY A 5 7.13 0.74 18.10
CA GLY A 5 5.92 0.64 18.93
C GLY A 5 4.72 1.33 18.30
N LEU A 6 4.56 1.20 16.96
CA LEU A 6 3.46 1.81 16.24
C LEU A 6 2.11 1.27 16.71
N GLN A 7 1.19 2.16 16.99
CA GLN A 7 -0.18 1.83 17.33
C GLN A 7 -1.08 1.87 16.10
N ILE A 8 -2.07 0.98 16.05
CA ILE A 8 -3.01 0.85 14.92
C ILE A 8 -4.38 1.32 15.38
N ASN A 9 -5.00 2.19 14.58
CA ASN A 9 -6.40 2.56 14.75
C ASN A 9 -7.30 1.43 14.26
N LYS A 10 -7.99 0.78 15.19
CA LYS A 10 -8.89 -0.36 14.90
C LYS A 10 -10.35 0.07 14.65
N ASN A 11 -10.68 1.35 14.77
CA ASN A 11 -12.04 1.85 14.59
C ASN A 11 -12.61 1.60 13.18
N PHE A 12 -11.73 1.36 12.21
CA PHE A 12 -12.12 1.05 10.83
C PHE A 12 -12.25 -0.45 10.56
N ASP A 13 -11.76 -1.32 11.46
CA ASP A 13 -11.57 -2.75 11.20
C ASP A 13 -12.86 -3.48 10.85
N ASP A 14 -13.93 -3.24 11.61
CA ASP A 14 -15.19 -3.95 11.39
C ASP A 14 -15.76 -3.63 10.01
N LYS A 15 -15.74 -2.35 9.60
CA LYS A 15 -16.18 -1.94 8.27
C LYS A 15 -15.28 -2.48 7.15
N LEU A 16 -13.97 -2.46 7.35
CA LEU A 16 -13.01 -2.98 6.38
C LEU A 16 -13.16 -4.49 6.18
N LYS A 17 -13.43 -5.25 7.24
CA LYS A 17 -13.64 -6.71 7.17
C LYS A 17 -14.93 -7.09 6.44
N GLU A 18 -15.91 -6.20 6.36
CA GLU A 18 -17.15 -6.43 5.59
C GLU A 18 -16.97 -6.29 4.08
N ILE A 19 -15.86 -5.70 3.61
CA ILE A 19 -15.52 -5.69 2.18
C ILE A 19 -15.38 -7.14 1.71
N GLU A 20 -16.04 -7.48 0.59
CA GLU A 20 -16.14 -8.84 0.05
C GLU A 20 -14.80 -9.58 0.06
N PHE A 21 -13.75 -8.96 -0.46
CA PHE A 21 -12.43 -9.57 -0.51
C PHE A 21 -11.91 -9.97 0.87
N TYR A 22 -11.97 -9.08 1.86
CA TYR A 22 -11.46 -9.39 3.21
C TYR A 22 -12.37 -10.35 3.97
N LYS A 23 -13.67 -10.39 3.64
CA LYS A 23 -14.64 -11.30 4.23
C LYS A 23 -14.45 -12.75 3.79
N ASN A 24 -13.99 -12.96 2.55
CA ASN A 24 -13.86 -14.28 1.95
C ASN A 24 -12.87 -15.21 2.67
N SER A 25 -11.83 -14.67 3.33
CA SER A 25 -10.79 -15.49 3.93
C SER A 25 -10.07 -14.81 5.09
N LYS A 26 -9.70 -15.58 6.11
CA LYS A 26 -8.78 -15.12 7.17
C LYS A 26 -7.42 -14.68 6.59
N THR A 27 -6.95 -15.33 5.52
CA THR A 27 -5.71 -14.97 4.82
C THR A 27 -5.82 -13.58 4.18
N HIS A 28 -6.99 -13.23 3.62
CA HIS A 28 -7.20 -11.90 3.04
C HIS A 28 -7.23 -10.81 4.12
N GLN A 29 -7.67 -11.12 5.34
CA GLN A 29 -7.64 -10.16 6.46
C GLN A 29 -6.21 -9.76 6.86
N PHE A 30 -5.17 -10.56 6.52
CA PHE A 30 -3.79 -10.14 6.67
C PHE A 30 -3.42 -8.94 5.76
N MET A 31 -4.13 -8.78 4.65
CA MET A 31 -3.93 -7.70 3.70
C MET A 31 -4.73 -6.43 4.02
N LEU A 32 -5.46 -6.41 5.15
CA LEU A 32 -6.15 -5.19 5.60
C LEU A 32 -5.20 -3.99 5.64
N PRO A 33 -5.66 -2.80 5.26
CA PRO A 33 -4.86 -1.59 5.38
C PRO A 33 -4.27 -1.41 6.77
N TYR A 34 -3.04 -0.95 6.83
CA TYR A 34 -2.51 -0.32 8.03
C TYR A 34 -3.18 1.04 8.19
N VAL A 35 -3.69 1.34 9.37
CA VAL A 35 -4.26 2.64 9.70
C VAL A 35 -3.58 3.12 10.98
N GLY A 36 -2.78 4.17 10.89
CA GLY A 36 -2.07 4.74 12.05
C GLY A 36 -3.06 5.25 13.11
N PHE A 37 -2.65 5.23 14.36
CA PHE A 37 -3.51 5.56 15.50
C PHE A 37 -4.17 6.94 15.37
N ASN A 38 -3.42 7.92 14.91
CA ASN A 38 -3.84 9.31 14.71
C ASN A 38 -4.19 9.62 13.24
N TYR A 39 -4.55 8.63 12.44
CA TYR A 39 -4.87 8.78 11.00
C TYR A 39 -5.85 9.93 10.72
N GLU A 40 -6.83 10.13 11.57
CA GLU A 40 -7.90 11.10 11.37
C GLU A 40 -7.43 12.56 11.40
N GLU A 41 -6.21 12.83 11.90
CA GLU A 41 -5.65 14.18 11.90
C GLU A 41 -5.36 14.69 10.48
N TYR A 42 -4.81 13.85 9.59
CA TYR A 42 -4.44 14.24 8.23
C TYR A 42 -5.17 13.45 7.14
N ARG A 43 -5.57 12.21 7.44
CA ARG A 43 -6.25 11.28 6.51
C ARG A 43 -5.46 11.07 5.22
N VAL A 44 -4.18 10.77 5.35
CA VAL A 44 -3.29 10.47 4.22
C VAL A 44 -3.26 8.97 3.97
N LEU A 45 -3.60 8.55 2.74
CA LEU A 45 -3.51 7.15 2.31
C LEU A 45 -2.34 6.98 1.34
N LEU A 46 -1.34 6.19 1.73
CA LEU A 46 -0.26 5.73 0.87
C LEU A 46 -0.68 4.43 0.17
N VAL A 47 -0.53 4.37 -1.15
CA VAL A 47 -0.95 3.22 -1.96
C VAL A 47 0.25 2.68 -2.73
N ALA A 48 0.75 1.52 -2.31
CA ALA A 48 1.80 0.79 -3.04
C ALA A 48 1.19 -0.15 -4.11
N GLU A 49 2.01 -0.92 -4.80
CA GLU A 49 1.56 -1.77 -5.90
C GLU A 49 0.94 -3.07 -5.41
N SER A 50 1.76 -3.96 -4.87
CA SER A 50 1.33 -5.31 -4.46
C SER A 50 2.24 -5.87 -3.37
N HIS A 51 1.76 -6.89 -2.69
CA HIS A 51 2.61 -7.74 -1.86
C HIS A 51 3.51 -8.62 -2.73
N TYR A 52 4.69 -8.98 -2.23
CA TYR A 52 5.61 -9.87 -2.91
C TYR A 52 5.80 -11.13 -2.09
N LEU A 53 5.59 -12.30 -2.71
CA LEU A 53 5.86 -13.58 -2.05
C LEU A 53 7.36 -13.86 -2.08
N GLY A 54 7.93 -14.09 -0.89
CA GLY A 54 9.37 -14.17 -0.69
C GLY A 54 10.04 -15.44 -1.22
N ASN A 55 9.28 -16.50 -1.51
CA ASN A 55 9.81 -17.77 -1.99
C ASN A 55 9.03 -18.31 -3.19
N GLU A 56 9.66 -19.22 -3.93
CA GLU A 56 9.09 -19.81 -5.14
C GLU A 56 7.91 -20.74 -4.84
N GLU A 57 7.96 -21.46 -3.71
CA GLU A 57 6.90 -22.37 -3.30
C GLU A 57 5.57 -21.62 -3.08
N ASP A 58 5.61 -20.53 -2.34
CA ASP A 58 4.41 -19.71 -2.10
C ASP A 58 3.91 -19.06 -3.39
N ARG A 59 4.83 -18.65 -4.28
CA ARG A 59 4.44 -18.10 -5.60
C ARG A 59 3.68 -19.09 -6.45
N LYS A 60 4.04 -20.37 -6.41
CA LYS A 60 3.34 -21.43 -7.15
C LYS A 60 1.93 -21.71 -6.60
N LYS A 61 1.66 -21.37 -5.36
CA LYS A 61 0.35 -21.55 -4.72
C LYS A 61 -0.69 -20.50 -5.11
N VAL A 62 -0.26 -19.31 -5.56
CA VAL A 62 -1.12 -18.18 -5.93
C VAL A 62 -1.15 -18.02 -7.45
N VAL A 63 -1.45 -19.08 -8.18
CA VAL A 63 -1.46 -19.07 -9.65
C VAL A 63 -2.87 -18.77 -10.20
N ASP A 64 -3.89 -19.25 -9.51
CA ASP A 64 -5.29 -19.09 -9.90
C ASP A 64 -5.90 -17.90 -9.13
N PHE A 65 -6.10 -16.80 -9.84
CA PHE A 65 -6.65 -15.59 -9.25
C PHE A 65 -8.06 -15.79 -8.71
N GLN A 66 -8.91 -16.54 -9.43
CA GLN A 66 -10.30 -16.75 -9.01
C GLN A 66 -10.36 -17.51 -7.69
N LYS A 67 -9.59 -18.59 -7.56
CA LYS A 67 -9.49 -19.34 -6.31
C LYS A 67 -8.93 -18.50 -5.16
N TRP A 68 -7.89 -17.68 -5.46
CA TRP A 68 -7.36 -16.72 -4.49
C TRP A 68 -8.46 -15.76 -4.04
N TYR A 69 -9.13 -15.09 -4.99
CA TYR A 69 -10.14 -14.06 -4.68
C TYR A 69 -11.31 -14.61 -3.85
N GLU A 70 -11.79 -15.81 -4.16
CA GLU A 70 -12.90 -16.45 -3.46
C GLU A 70 -12.50 -17.00 -2.07
N GLY A 71 -11.20 -17.04 -1.75
CA GLY A 71 -10.72 -17.61 -0.49
C GLY A 71 -11.02 -19.10 -0.34
N LYS A 72 -11.33 -19.80 -1.44
CA LYS A 72 -11.69 -21.23 -1.46
C LYS A 72 -10.53 -22.15 -1.11
N GLU A 73 -9.31 -21.70 -1.34
CA GLU A 73 -8.11 -22.37 -0.87
C GLU A 73 -7.59 -21.58 0.33
N SER A 74 -7.55 -22.22 1.50
CA SER A 74 -6.68 -21.75 2.57
C SER A 74 -5.24 -21.95 2.08
N ILE A 75 -4.76 -20.99 1.29
CA ILE A 75 -3.41 -21.04 0.76
C ILE A 75 -2.48 -20.96 1.95
N SER A 76 -2.01 -22.12 2.41
CA SER A 76 -1.00 -22.19 3.45
C SER A 76 0.31 -21.67 2.87
N LEU A 77 0.55 -20.38 3.06
CA LEU A 77 1.83 -19.78 2.72
C LEU A 77 2.86 -20.20 3.76
N SER A 78 4.04 -20.61 3.31
CA SER A 78 5.17 -20.94 4.20
C SER A 78 5.72 -19.68 4.89
N LYS A 79 5.57 -18.51 4.26
CA LYS A 79 5.96 -17.19 4.80
C LYS A 79 4.81 -16.18 4.72
N PRO A 80 3.72 -16.38 5.49
CA PRO A 80 2.55 -15.49 5.43
C PRO A 80 2.84 -14.04 5.87
N GLY A 81 3.95 -13.78 6.56
CA GLY A 81 4.38 -12.43 6.93
C GLY A 81 4.48 -11.47 5.75
N HIS A 82 4.82 -11.97 4.56
CA HIS A 82 4.96 -11.16 3.36
C HIS A 82 3.65 -10.51 2.86
N ILE A 83 2.48 -11.07 3.22
CA ILE A 83 1.18 -10.48 2.86
C ILE A 83 0.52 -9.73 4.02
N LYS A 84 1.10 -9.74 5.20
CA LYS A 84 0.55 -9.09 6.38
C LYS A 84 0.88 -7.60 6.36
N THR A 85 0.05 -6.79 5.72
CA THR A 85 0.28 -5.35 5.54
C THR A 85 0.70 -4.65 6.83
N ARG A 86 -0.04 -4.88 7.91
CA ARG A 86 0.19 -4.23 9.21
C ARG A 86 1.49 -4.67 9.88
N GLU A 87 1.83 -5.96 9.73
CA GLU A 87 3.08 -6.51 10.25
C GLU A 87 4.26 -5.97 9.45
N VAL A 88 4.16 -5.94 8.11
CA VAL A 88 5.20 -5.38 7.24
C VAL A 88 5.50 -3.92 7.58
N VAL A 89 4.49 -3.08 7.82
CA VAL A 89 4.69 -1.68 8.25
C VAL A 89 5.39 -1.61 9.61
N ASN A 90 5.09 -2.51 10.54
CA ASN A 90 5.69 -2.53 11.87
C ASN A 90 7.10 -3.12 11.92
N THR A 91 7.48 -3.98 10.98
CA THR A 91 8.75 -4.73 11.00
C THR A 91 9.74 -4.30 9.92
N TRP A 92 9.38 -3.38 9.02
CA TRP A 92 10.21 -2.99 7.88
C TRP A 92 11.61 -2.48 8.25
N PHE A 93 11.79 -1.94 9.45
CA PHE A 93 13.10 -1.51 9.98
C PHE A 93 14.09 -2.66 10.07
N THR A 94 13.61 -3.85 10.42
CA THR A 94 14.44 -5.05 10.54
C THR A 94 14.63 -5.75 9.21
N ASP A 95 13.58 -5.80 8.39
CA ASP A 95 13.54 -6.62 7.17
C ASP A 95 14.18 -5.93 5.95
N GLY A 96 14.55 -4.66 6.09
CA GLY A 96 15.26 -3.96 5.05
C GLY A 96 14.46 -3.63 3.80
N ASN A 97 13.12 -3.58 3.88
CA ASN A 97 12.26 -3.28 2.75
C ASN A 97 12.60 -1.92 2.11
N GLY A 98 13.02 -1.94 0.85
CA GLY A 98 13.54 -0.78 0.13
C GLY A 98 12.52 0.36 -0.05
N LEU A 99 11.21 0.07 -0.08
CA LEU A 99 10.15 1.08 -0.15
C LEU A 99 10.17 1.93 1.11
N PHE A 100 10.03 1.31 2.27
CA PHE A 100 9.92 2.00 3.55
C PHE A 100 11.20 2.76 3.90
N LYS A 101 12.37 2.14 3.74
CA LYS A 101 13.68 2.82 3.96
C LYS A 101 13.86 4.08 3.15
N ARG A 102 13.31 4.13 1.93
CA ARG A 102 13.42 5.32 1.10
C ARG A 102 12.42 6.40 1.47
N ILE A 103 11.22 6.02 1.91
CA ILE A 103 10.28 6.96 2.52
C ILE A 103 10.91 7.57 3.78
N GLU A 104 11.47 6.75 4.66
CA GLU A 104 12.20 7.18 5.87
C GLU A 104 13.24 8.23 5.55
N LYS A 105 14.11 7.95 4.58
CA LYS A 105 15.16 8.89 4.16
C LYS A 105 14.60 10.26 3.71
N GLU A 106 13.46 10.26 3.03
CA GLU A 106 12.82 11.52 2.63
C GLU A 106 12.20 12.23 3.85
N LEU A 107 11.62 11.51 4.82
CA LEU A 107 11.12 12.08 6.07
C LEU A 107 12.25 12.67 6.93
N GLU A 108 13.38 11.98 7.05
CA GLU A 108 14.57 12.48 7.73
C GLU A 108 15.05 13.81 7.12
N SER A 109 15.09 13.89 5.77
CA SER A 109 15.47 15.11 5.08
C SER A 109 14.56 16.30 5.36
N LEU A 110 13.28 16.01 5.68
CA LEU A 110 12.27 16.98 6.08
C LEU A 110 12.24 17.23 7.60
N LYS A 111 13.05 16.52 8.40
CA LYS A 111 13.02 16.54 9.87
C LYS A 111 11.63 16.16 10.43
N ILE A 112 10.94 15.25 9.76
CA ILE A 112 9.68 14.68 10.24
C ILE A 112 10.01 13.38 10.97
N ASP A 113 9.57 13.27 12.22
CA ASP A 113 9.74 12.05 13.01
C ASP A 113 8.98 10.88 12.37
N ILE A 114 9.63 9.73 12.28
CA ILE A 114 9.12 8.54 11.57
C ILE A 114 7.89 7.98 12.26
N LYS A 115 7.92 7.88 13.59
CA LYS A 115 6.78 7.38 14.37
C LYS A 115 5.60 8.34 14.24
N TYR A 116 5.85 9.65 14.36
CA TYR A 116 4.85 10.69 14.16
C TYR A 116 4.15 10.55 12.81
N PHE A 117 4.93 10.31 11.73
CA PHE A 117 4.38 10.14 10.38
C PHE A 117 3.51 8.88 10.27
N TRP A 118 4.06 7.70 10.66
CA TRP A 118 3.34 6.43 10.50
C TRP A 118 2.08 6.35 11.38
N GLU A 119 2.06 6.99 12.53
CA GLU A 119 0.84 7.06 13.35
C GLU A 119 -0.27 7.92 12.71
N ARG A 120 0.03 8.70 11.66
CA ARG A 120 -0.90 9.64 11.02
C ARG A 120 -1.25 9.32 9.58
N VAL A 121 -0.72 8.24 9.04
CA VAL A 121 -1.02 7.78 7.69
C VAL A 121 -1.68 6.41 7.70
N SER A 122 -2.35 6.08 6.60
CA SER A 122 -2.73 4.72 6.27
C SER A 122 -1.87 4.21 5.12
N PHE A 123 -1.66 2.90 5.05
CA PHE A 123 -0.90 2.25 3.97
C PHE A 123 -1.62 0.99 3.51
N MET A 124 -1.69 0.81 2.19
CA MET A 124 -2.16 -0.43 1.58
C MET A 124 -1.46 -0.71 0.24
N ASN A 125 -1.55 -1.94 -0.21
CA ASN A 125 -1.26 -2.28 -1.58
C ASN A 125 -2.54 -2.21 -2.42
N PHE A 126 -2.43 -1.73 -3.66
CA PHE A 126 -3.56 -1.60 -4.58
C PHE A 126 -4.06 -2.96 -5.04
N PHE A 127 -3.13 -3.81 -5.52
CA PHE A 127 -3.52 -5.14 -5.97
C PHE A 127 -3.79 -6.07 -4.79
N ILE A 128 -4.96 -6.70 -4.83
CA ILE A 128 -5.44 -7.66 -3.82
C ILE A 128 -4.89 -9.06 -4.02
N VAL A 129 -4.03 -9.26 -5.02
CA VAL A 129 -3.30 -10.50 -5.25
C VAL A 129 -1.80 -10.24 -5.07
N PRO A 130 -1.08 -11.12 -4.38
CA PRO A 130 0.37 -10.99 -4.27
C PRO A 130 1.06 -11.18 -5.62
N SER A 131 2.14 -10.45 -5.86
CA SER A 131 2.97 -10.68 -7.05
C SER A 131 3.68 -12.02 -6.96
N THR A 132 3.52 -12.82 -7.99
CA THR A 132 4.21 -14.11 -8.16
C THR A 132 5.48 -13.98 -9.01
N ASN A 133 5.77 -12.78 -9.54
CA ASN A 133 6.89 -12.52 -10.44
C ASN A 133 8.14 -11.96 -9.72
N GLY A 134 8.33 -12.28 -8.46
CA GLY A 134 9.43 -11.76 -7.65
C GLY A 134 9.42 -10.22 -7.59
N SER A 135 10.59 -9.59 -7.78
CA SER A 135 10.75 -8.13 -7.67
C SER A 135 10.37 -7.34 -8.95
N ARG A 136 9.83 -8.00 -9.98
CA ARG A 136 9.57 -7.37 -11.30
C ARG A 136 8.21 -6.70 -11.43
N GLY A 137 7.47 -6.59 -10.36
CA GLY A 137 6.10 -6.06 -10.35
C GLY A 137 5.05 -7.16 -10.60
N ILE A 138 3.78 -6.76 -10.62
CA ILE A 138 2.67 -7.68 -10.82
C ILE A 138 2.27 -7.75 -12.29
N TYR A 139 2.07 -8.97 -12.82
CA TYR A 139 1.27 -9.19 -14.01
C TYR A 139 -0.21 -9.14 -13.61
N SER A 140 -0.97 -8.24 -14.22
CA SER A 140 -2.39 -8.11 -13.95
C SER A 140 -3.19 -8.35 -15.22
N THR A 141 -4.23 -9.17 -15.11
CA THR A 141 -5.31 -9.25 -16.09
C THR A 141 -6.31 -8.12 -15.84
N LYS A 142 -7.20 -7.86 -16.81
CA LYS A 142 -8.29 -6.89 -16.63
C LYS A 142 -9.16 -7.24 -15.40
N GLU A 143 -9.41 -8.52 -15.17
CA GLU A 143 -10.18 -9.01 -14.03
C GLU A 143 -9.48 -8.66 -12.69
N VAL A 144 -8.18 -8.93 -12.58
CA VAL A 144 -7.38 -8.57 -11.39
C VAL A 144 -7.41 -7.06 -11.14
N GLU A 145 -7.29 -6.26 -12.21
CA GLU A 145 -7.32 -4.80 -12.13
C GLU A 145 -8.68 -4.31 -11.64
N GLU A 146 -9.77 -4.84 -12.19
CA GLU A 146 -11.13 -4.45 -11.84
C GLU A 146 -11.48 -4.84 -10.39
N LYS A 147 -11.19 -6.07 -9.97
CA LYS A 147 -11.42 -6.52 -8.60
C LYS A 147 -10.59 -5.72 -7.60
N SER A 148 -9.33 -5.42 -7.93
CA SER A 148 -8.45 -4.59 -7.08
C SER A 148 -8.97 -3.16 -6.99
N LEU A 149 -9.41 -2.58 -8.09
CA LEU A 149 -9.99 -1.25 -8.12
C LEU A 149 -11.28 -1.17 -7.28
N ASN A 150 -12.19 -2.14 -7.43
CA ASN A 150 -13.42 -2.20 -6.66
C ASN A 150 -13.14 -2.32 -5.15
N ASN A 151 -12.16 -3.15 -4.76
CA ASN A 151 -11.72 -3.25 -3.37
C ASN A 151 -11.16 -1.91 -2.87
N PHE A 152 -10.30 -1.27 -3.65
CA PHE A 152 -9.70 0.02 -3.33
C PHE A 152 -10.77 1.10 -3.12
N GLU A 153 -11.77 1.18 -4.03
CA GLU A 153 -12.87 2.15 -3.92
C GLU A 153 -13.70 1.96 -2.64
N GLN A 154 -13.90 0.71 -2.22
CA GLN A 154 -14.57 0.44 -0.93
C GLN A 154 -13.72 0.89 0.26
N VAL A 155 -12.41 0.64 0.21
CA VAL A 155 -11.49 1.09 1.26
C VAL A 155 -11.49 2.62 1.38
N ILE A 156 -11.38 3.36 0.28
CA ILE A 156 -11.36 4.84 0.35
C ILE A 156 -12.69 5.43 0.83
N LYS A 157 -13.84 4.80 0.52
CA LYS A 157 -15.15 5.20 1.08
C LYS A 157 -15.21 5.03 2.59
N ILE A 158 -14.54 4.02 3.15
CA ILE A 158 -14.48 3.77 4.59
C ILE A 158 -13.48 4.72 5.27
N LEU A 159 -12.27 4.84 4.72
CA LEU A 159 -11.19 5.63 5.31
C LEU A 159 -11.38 7.14 5.11
N LYS A 160 -12.06 7.56 4.05
CA LYS A 160 -12.34 8.96 3.68
C LYS A 160 -11.06 9.82 3.69
N PRO A 161 -10.03 9.45 2.88
CA PRO A 161 -8.78 10.18 2.86
C PRO A 161 -8.96 11.61 2.35
N ASN A 162 -8.15 12.55 2.88
CA ASN A 162 -7.97 13.89 2.32
C ASN A 162 -6.89 13.90 1.23
N TYR A 163 -5.96 12.93 1.28
CA TYR A 163 -4.88 12.79 0.32
C TYR A 163 -4.66 11.31 0.00
N ILE A 164 -4.55 10.99 -1.30
CA ILE A 164 -4.23 9.65 -1.78
C ILE A 164 -2.90 9.74 -2.55
N LEU A 165 -1.87 9.10 -2.03
CA LEU A 165 -0.51 9.17 -2.56
C LEU A 165 -0.11 7.80 -3.15
N PHE A 166 -0.25 7.65 -4.46
CA PHE A 166 0.15 6.44 -5.16
C PHE A 166 1.67 6.35 -5.30
N LEU A 167 2.26 5.31 -4.74
CA LEU A 167 3.66 4.93 -4.85
C LEU A 167 3.89 3.93 -6.00
N SER A 168 2.93 3.82 -6.90
CA SER A 168 2.97 3.01 -8.12
C SER A 168 2.19 3.70 -9.23
N LYS A 169 2.85 3.99 -10.34
CA LYS A 169 2.19 4.58 -11.51
C LYS A 169 1.20 3.63 -12.15
N LYS A 170 1.47 2.32 -12.14
CA LYS A 170 0.53 1.32 -12.66
C LYS A 170 -0.80 1.39 -11.92
N SER A 171 -0.77 1.31 -10.59
CA SER A 171 -1.96 1.40 -9.74
C SER A 171 -2.70 2.73 -9.94
N TYR A 172 -1.97 3.83 -10.04
CA TYR A 172 -2.55 5.15 -10.32
C TYR A 172 -3.27 5.20 -11.66
N TYR A 173 -2.68 4.70 -12.76
CA TYR A 173 -3.32 4.76 -14.08
C TYR A 173 -4.61 3.93 -14.15
N ILE A 174 -4.65 2.78 -13.47
CA ILE A 174 -5.87 1.97 -13.36
C ILE A 174 -6.95 2.76 -12.63
N PHE A 175 -6.62 3.39 -11.50
CA PHE A 175 -7.55 4.22 -10.74
C PHE A 175 -8.00 5.45 -11.55
N ALA A 176 -7.07 6.18 -12.16
CA ALA A 176 -7.36 7.40 -12.92
C ALA A 176 -8.30 7.16 -14.10
N ALA A 177 -8.24 5.99 -14.75
CA ALA A 177 -9.13 5.62 -15.84
C ALA A 177 -10.62 5.55 -15.44
N ARG A 178 -10.91 5.36 -14.14
CA ARG A 178 -12.28 5.31 -13.59
C ARG A 178 -12.92 6.69 -13.43
N LYS A 179 -12.16 7.78 -13.48
CA LYS A 179 -12.65 9.17 -13.26
C LYS A 179 -13.40 9.31 -11.93
N SER A 180 -12.85 8.76 -10.87
CA SER A 180 -13.39 8.80 -9.51
C SER A 180 -13.45 10.23 -8.96
N ASP A 181 -14.44 10.53 -8.09
CA ASP A 181 -14.55 11.80 -7.37
C ASP A 181 -13.32 12.09 -6.49
N TYR A 182 -12.58 11.06 -6.12
CA TYR A 182 -11.33 11.17 -5.34
C TYR A 182 -10.11 11.58 -6.18
N PHE A 183 -10.27 11.77 -7.50
CA PHE A 183 -9.15 12.10 -8.39
C PHE A 183 -8.44 13.39 -7.98
N ASN A 184 -9.20 14.41 -7.55
CA ASN A 184 -8.68 15.73 -7.20
C ASN A 184 -7.79 15.75 -5.94
N ILE A 185 -7.87 14.72 -5.10
CA ILE A 185 -7.04 14.57 -3.89
C ILE A 185 -5.90 13.56 -4.09
N THR A 186 -5.63 13.19 -5.34
CA THR A 186 -4.72 12.09 -5.69
C THR A 186 -3.45 12.61 -6.33
N ASP A 187 -2.29 12.15 -5.83
CA ASP A 187 -0.98 12.34 -6.42
C ASP A 187 -0.32 11.00 -6.74
N THR A 188 0.59 10.99 -7.73
CA THR A 188 1.34 9.79 -8.10
C THR A 188 2.82 10.01 -8.19
N PHE A 189 3.56 9.02 -7.69
CA PHE A 189 5.01 8.98 -7.66
C PHE A 189 5.52 7.67 -8.28
N ASP A 190 6.77 7.67 -8.71
CA ASP A 190 7.42 6.41 -9.05
C ASP A 190 7.64 5.59 -7.78
N HIS A 191 7.67 4.27 -7.93
CA HIS A 191 7.86 3.38 -6.79
C HIS A 191 9.19 3.69 -6.08
N PRO A 192 9.20 3.92 -4.75
CA PRO A 192 10.40 4.30 -4.02
C PRO A 192 11.57 3.34 -4.21
N ALA A 193 11.33 2.03 -4.34
CA ALA A 193 12.38 1.05 -4.61
C ALA A 193 12.87 1.03 -6.06
N SER A 194 12.30 1.80 -6.98
CA SER A 194 12.71 1.83 -8.37
C SER A 194 13.80 2.89 -8.62
N ILE A 195 14.59 2.70 -9.70
CA ILE A 195 15.57 3.70 -10.16
C ILE A 195 14.91 5.03 -10.53
N TRP A 196 13.64 4.99 -10.95
CA TRP A 196 12.88 6.16 -11.37
C TRP A 196 12.55 7.12 -10.24
N TRP A 197 12.61 6.68 -9.00
CA TRP A 197 12.50 7.54 -7.83
C TRP A 197 13.52 8.66 -7.81
N TYR A 198 14.73 8.38 -8.32
CA TYR A 198 15.87 9.27 -8.33
C TYR A 198 16.15 9.95 -9.68
N ARG A 199 15.52 9.48 -10.76
CA ARG A 199 15.74 10.04 -12.11
C ARG A 199 14.77 11.19 -12.38
N LYS A 200 15.29 12.23 -13.05
CA LYS A 200 14.46 13.32 -13.58
C LYS A 200 13.50 12.76 -14.64
N ARG A 201 12.25 13.17 -14.57
CA ARG A 201 11.22 12.92 -15.58
C ARG A 201 11.22 14.02 -16.65
N LYS A 202 10.30 13.94 -17.62
CA LYS A 202 10.17 14.94 -18.71
C LYS A 202 9.98 16.37 -18.19
N ASP A 203 9.37 16.55 -17.02
CA ASP A 203 9.19 17.82 -16.33
C ASP A 203 10.43 18.31 -15.56
N GLY A 204 11.57 17.63 -15.72
CA GLY A 204 12.83 17.96 -15.07
C GLY A 204 12.91 17.60 -13.58
N ARG A 205 11.84 17.08 -12.97
CA ARG A 205 11.72 16.80 -11.53
C ARG A 205 11.88 15.31 -11.23
N LYS A 206 12.41 14.98 -10.04
CA LYS A 206 12.48 13.61 -9.53
C LYS A 206 11.23 13.29 -8.73
N SER A 207 10.77 12.02 -8.76
CA SER A 207 9.63 11.58 -7.97
C SER A 207 9.81 11.81 -6.47
N LYS A 208 11.00 11.57 -5.93
CA LYS A 208 11.32 11.81 -4.53
C LYS A 208 11.16 13.27 -4.11
N ASP A 209 11.52 14.22 -5.00
CA ASP A 209 11.41 15.65 -4.70
C ASP A 209 9.95 16.08 -4.64
N LYS A 210 9.13 15.59 -5.59
CA LYS A 210 7.67 15.79 -5.58
C LYS A 210 7.01 15.18 -4.34
N PHE A 211 7.44 13.98 -3.94
CA PHE A 211 6.95 13.33 -2.73
C PHE A 211 7.27 14.16 -1.48
N ARG A 212 8.52 14.64 -1.35
CA ARG A 212 8.92 15.50 -0.23
C ARG A 212 8.07 16.77 -0.15
N GLU A 213 7.92 17.49 -1.27
CA GLU A 213 7.09 18.70 -1.32
C GLU A 213 5.65 18.42 -0.88
N LYS A 214 5.08 17.29 -1.33
CA LYS A 214 3.73 16.92 -0.94
C LYS A 214 3.62 16.60 0.55
N ILE A 215 4.57 15.82 1.08
CA ILE A 215 4.61 15.51 2.52
C ILE A 215 4.82 16.78 3.35
N GLU A 216 5.72 17.67 2.93
CA GLU A 216 5.96 18.94 3.61
C GLU A 216 4.71 19.80 3.65
N MET A 217 4.00 19.91 2.53
CA MET A 217 2.72 20.64 2.44
C MET A 217 1.67 20.06 3.41
N ILE A 218 1.60 18.73 3.57
CA ILE A 218 0.59 18.09 4.42
C ILE A 218 0.94 18.20 5.91
N PHE A 219 2.22 18.01 6.27
CA PHE A 219 2.61 17.79 7.67
C PHE A 219 3.25 19.01 8.35
N LYS A 220 3.55 20.10 7.60
CA LYS A 220 4.18 21.31 8.15
C LYS A 220 3.34 22.58 7.99
N ASN A 221 2.22 22.52 7.29
CA ASN A 221 1.24 23.57 7.20
C ASN A 221 0.01 23.23 8.04
#